data_5d1d329b90331a22b165d131547c57ef
#
_entry.id   5d1d329b90331a22b165d131547c57ef
#
_cell.length_a   1.000
_cell.length_b   1.000
_cell.length_c   1.000
_cell.angle_alpha   90.00
_cell.angle_beta   90.00
_cell.angle_gamma   90.00
#
_symmetry.space_group_name_H-M   'P 1'
#
loop_
_entity.id
_entity.type
_entity.pdbx_description
1 polymer ?
#
loop_
_entity_poly.entity_id
_entity_poly.type
_entity_poly.pdbx_seq_one_letter_code
_entity_poly.pdbx_strand_id
1 'polypeptide(L)'
;EPYPTAADFAPDATAERDIAALQAVVLGIRQIRGELDVPHSRATPVYVRSDKAGDAAAISALSATIRKIANLESIELVQSEAHLPPCAIAISAGRTVLAPFDRLVDDVSAELARLEKRRSRTQQERDKCAAKLANANFVANAPESVVVQERDRIAEFERQLVQLDEQMRRLAALATPAGD
;
A
#
# COMPACT_ATOMS: atom_id res chain seq x y z
N GLU A 1 -7.36 45.10 -8.18
CA GLU A 1 -8.45 44.14 -8.36
C GLU A 1 -8.64 43.33 -7.09
N PRO A 2 -9.89 43.07 -6.65
CA PRO A 2 -10.11 42.21 -5.49
C PRO A 2 -9.63 40.76 -5.77
N TYR A 3 -9.18 40.06 -4.74
CA TYR A 3 -8.77 38.68 -4.85
C TYR A 3 -9.98 37.81 -5.22
N PRO A 4 -9.84 36.82 -6.17
CA PRO A 4 -10.96 36.00 -6.57
C PRO A 4 -11.48 35.17 -5.39
N THR A 5 -12.80 35.03 -5.31
CA THR A 5 -13.50 34.27 -4.28
C THR A 5 -13.98 32.93 -4.83
N ALA A 6 -14.36 31.99 -3.97
CA ALA A 6 -14.88 30.68 -4.41
C ALA A 6 -16.16 30.81 -5.27
N ALA A 7 -16.90 31.92 -5.14
CA ALA A 7 -18.09 32.19 -5.95
C ALA A 7 -17.80 32.57 -7.41
N ASP A 8 -16.55 32.94 -7.70
CA ASP A 8 -16.11 33.31 -9.05
C ASP A 8 -15.79 32.06 -9.91
N PHE A 9 -15.80 30.86 -9.30
CA PHE A 9 -15.52 29.60 -9.97
C PHE A 9 -16.73 28.66 -9.89
N ALA A 10 -17.27 28.28 -11.05
CA ALA A 10 -18.32 27.28 -11.11
C ALA A 10 -17.72 25.89 -10.80
N PRO A 11 -18.32 25.09 -9.90
CA PRO A 11 -17.90 23.69 -9.68
C PRO A 11 -18.06 22.86 -10.96
N ASP A 12 -17.05 22.11 -11.33
CA ASP A 12 -17.10 21.13 -12.43
C ASP A 12 -17.08 19.70 -11.85
N ALA A 13 -18.27 19.16 -11.65
CA ALA A 13 -18.42 17.79 -11.10
C ALA A 13 -17.77 16.70 -11.96
N THR A 14 -17.61 16.95 -13.27
CA THR A 14 -16.93 16.02 -14.17
C THR A 14 -15.42 16.06 -13.91
N ALA A 15 -14.85 17.26 -13.88
CA ALA A 15 -13.43 17.44 -13.57
C ALA A 15 -13.08 16.91 -12.19
N GLU A 16 -13.91 17.16 -11.17
CA GLU A 16 -13.72 16.66 -9.81
C GLU A 16 -13.71 15.11 -9.77
N ARG A 17 -14.67 14.47 -10.45
CA ARG A 17 -14.74 13.01 -10.57
C ARG A 17 -13.50 12.45 -11.29
N ASP A 18 -13.08 13.06 -12.37
CA ASP A 18 -11.96 12.62 -13.17
C ASP A 18 -10.63 12.73 -12.40
N ILE A 19 -10.45 13.81 -11.66
CA ILE A 19 -9.31 13.98 -10.75
C ILE A 19 -9.38 12.98 -9.58
N ALA A 20 -10.56 12.71 -9.02
CA ALA A 20 -10.72 11.70 -7.98
C ALA A 20 -10.35 10.28 -8.48
N ALA A 21 -10.66 9.96 -9.74
CA ALA A 21 -10.24 8.71 -10.36
C ALA A 21 -8.71 8.64 -10.52
N LEU A 22 -8.07 9.69 -11.02
CA LEU A 22 -6.61 9.80 -11.11
C LEU A 22 -5.95 9.64 -9.74
N GLN A 23 -6.41 10.39 -8.74
CA GLN A 23 -5.86 10.33 -7.38
C GLN A 23 -5.95 8.92 -6.79
N ALA A 24 -7.08 8.24 -6.97
CA ALA A 24 -7.27 6.89 -6.46
C ALA A 24 -6.26 5.90 -7.05
N VAL A 25 -6.02 5.95 -8.37
CA VAL A 25 -5.01 5.08 -9.01
C VAL A 25 -3.60 5.40 -8.52
N VAL A 26 -3.24 6.68 -8.46
CA VAL A 26 -1.91 7.11 -7.98
C VAL A 26 -1.68 6.70 -6.53
N LEU A 27 -2.67 6.87 -5.65
CA LEU A 27 -2.57 6.46 -4.26
C LEU A 27 -2.50 4.93 -4.11
N GLY A 28 -3.30 4.18 -4.88
CA GLY A 28 -3.28 2.73 -4.86
C GLY A 28 -1.90 2.16 -5.24
N ILE A 29 -1.29 2.65 -6.32
CA ILE A 29 0.05 2.16 -6.70
C ILE A 29 1.14 2.62 -5.71
N ARG A 30 1.03 3.81 -5.11
CA ARG A 30 1.93 4.24 -4.05
C ARG A 30 1.84 3.35 -2.82
N GLN A 31 0.63 2.94 -2.44
CA GLN A 31 0.41 1.99 -1.36
C GLN A 31 1.09 0.65 -1.67
N ILE A 32 0.83 0.05 -2.84
CA ILE A 32 1.45 -1.22 -3.26
C ILE A 32 2.98 -1.12 -3.20
N ARG A 33 3.55 -0.05 -3.76
CA ARG A 33 5.01 0.14 -3.76
C ARG A 33 5.57 0.33 -2.35
N GLY A 34 4.87 1.05 -1.48
CA GLY A 34 5.27 1.23 -0.08
C GLY A 34 5.23 -0.07 0.71
N GLU A 35 4.22 -0.91 0.49
CA GLU A 35 4.10 -2.21 1.14
C GLU A 35 5.21 -3.19 0.72
N LEU A 36 5.61 -3.15 -0.56
CA LEU A 36 6.62 -4.05 -1.14
C LEU A 36 8.01 -3.41 -1.26
N ASP A 37 8.19 -2.17 -0.75
CA ASP A 37 9.44 -1.41 -0.84
C ASP A 37 9.99 -1.29 -2.28
N VAL A 38 9.07 -1.13 -3.24
CA VAL A 38 9.40 -0.98 -4.66
C VAL A 38 9.73 0.50 -4.95
N PRO A 39 10.91 0.81 -5.51
CA PRO A 39 11.29 2.18 -5.79
C PRO A 39 10.39 2.79 -6.88
N HIS A 40 10.11 4.10 -6.75
CA HIS A 40 9.30 4.83 -7.73
C HIS A 40 9.91 4.81 -9.15
N SER A 41 11.22 4.65 -9.27
CA SER A 41 11.92 4.55 -10.56
C SER A 41 11.57 3.30 -11.37
N ARG A 42 11.03 2.24 -10.74
CA ARG A 42 10.59 1.03 -11.43
C ARG A 42 9.26 1.29 -12.12
N ALA A 43 9.27 1.32 -13.45
CA ALA A 43 8.04 1.37 -14.24
C ALA A 43 7.27 0.05 -14.09
N THR A 44 5.96 0.13 -13.85
CA THR A 44 5.12 -1.02 -13.52
C THR A 44 3.84 -0.97 -14.33
N PRO A 45 3.40 -2.06 -14.98
CA PRO A 45 2.06 -2.15 -15.54
C PRO A 45 1.03 -2.21 -14.41
N VAL A 46 -0.14 -1.62 -14.63
CA VAL A 46 -1.22 -1.57 -13.64
C VAL A 46 -2.55 -1.90 -14.30
N TYR A 47 -3.34 -2.72 -13.64
CA TYR A 47 -4.74 -2.96 -13.95
C TYR A 47 -5.62 -2.21 -12.96
N VAL A 48 -6.72 -1.67 -13.44
CA VAL A 48 -7.70 -0.97 -12.59
C VAL A 48 -9.08 -1.58 -12.81
N ARG A 49 -9.74 -1.98 -11.74
CA ARG A 49 -11.14 -2.39 -11.74
C ARG A 49 -11.95 -1.36 -10.97
N SER A 50 -13.03 -0.91 -11.59
CA SER A 50 -13.99 0.02 -10.97
C SER A 50 -15.37 -0.21 -11.56
N ASP A 51 -16.36 -0.25 -10.67
CA ASP A 51 -17.78 -0.30 -11.05
C ASP A 51 -18.43 1.10 -11.05
N LYS A 52 -17.64 2.16 -10.83
CA LYS A 52 -18.14 3.53 -10.78
C LYS A 52 -18.38 4.05 -12.19
N ALA A 53 -19.59 4.59 -12.40
CA ALA A 53 -19.94 5.21 -13.67
C ALA A 53 -18.99 6.35 -14.03
N GLY A 54 -18.49 6.36 -15.25
CA GLY A 54 -17.58 7.36 -15.79
C GLY A 54 -16.09 7.12 -15.50
N ASP A 55 -15.71 6.22 -14.60
CA ASP A 55 -14.31 5.95 -14.28
C ASP A 55 -13.52 5.47 -15.51
N ALA A 56 -14.12 4.61 -16.34
CA ALA A 56 -13.47 4.13 -17.55
C ALA A 56 -13.09 5.28 -18.50
N ALA A 57 -13.98 6.22 -18.72
CA ALA A 57 -13.73 7.41 -19.54
C ALA A 57 -12.66 8.31 -18.90
N ALA A 58 -12.77 8.57 -17.58
CA ALA A 58 -11.84 9.42 -16.85
C ALA A 58 -10.40 8.84 -16.86
N ILE A 59 -10.25 7.55 -16.53
CA ILE A 59 -8.94 6.89 -16.49
C ILE A 59 -8.34 6.81 -17.89
N SER A 60 -9.16 6.53 -18.92
CA SER A 60 -8.70 6.53 -20.31
C SER A 60 -8.22 7.90 -20.76
N ALA A 61 -9.01 8.96 -20.52
CA ALA A 61 -8.66 10.34 -20.86
C ALA A 61 -7.40 10.82 -20.15
N LEU A 62 -7.23 10.45 -18.88
CA LEU A 62 -6.10 10.87 -18.03
C LEU A 62 -4.94 9.86 -18.01
N SER A 63 -4.99 8.80 -18.83
CA SER A 63 -4.01 7.68 -18.82
C SER A 63 -2.57 8.16 -18.95
N ALA A 64 -2.29 9.07 -19.87
CA ALA A 64 -0.94 9.64 -20.05
C ALA A 64 -0.44 10.37 -18.80
N THR A 65 -1.32 11.15 -18.15
CA THR A 65 -1.02 11.88 -16.94
C THR A 65 -0.78 10.94 -15.76
N ILE A 66 -1.65 9.94 -15.58
CA ILE A 66 -1.53 8.92 -14.52
C ILE A 66 -0.21 8.16 -14.70
N ARG A 67 0.09 7.70 -15.91
CA ARG A 67 1.33 6.98 -16.23
C ARG A 67 2.56 7.80 -15.88
N LYS A 68 2.57 9.09 -16.22
CA LYS A 68 3.68 9.98 -15.93
C LYS A 68 3.85 10.23 -14.43
N ILE A 69 2.77 10.52 -13.71
CA ILE A 69 2.80 10.84 -12.27
C ILE A 69 3.19 9.60 -11.44
N ALA A 70 2.64 8.45 -11.78
CA ALA A 70 2.88 7.21 -11.03
C ALA A 70 4.01 6.34 -11.62
N ASN A 71 4.70 6.80 -12.67
CA ASN A 71 5.73 6.06 -13.40
C ASN A 71 5.26 4.65 -13.78
N LEU A 72 4.19 4.58 -14.57
CA LEU A 72 3.62 3.33 -15.04
C LEU A 72 4.05 2.99 -16.46
N GLU A 73 4.31 1.71 -16.70
CA GLU A 73 4.54 1.17 -18.05
C GLU A 73 3.25 1.19 -18.86
N SER A 74 2.17 0.67 -18.28
CA SER A 74 0.82 0.68 -18.87
C SER A 74 -0.24 0.85 -17.79
N ILE A 75 -1.45 1.21 -18.20
CA ILE A 75 -2.65 1.20 -17.38
C ILE A 75 -3.78 0.61 -18.20
N GLU A 76 -4.44 -0.40 -17.68
CA GLU A 76 -5.53 -1.11 -18.31
C GLU A 76 -6.74 -1.22 -17.39
N LEU A 77 -7.93 -1.02 -17.95
CA LEU A 77 -9.19 -1.24 -17.25
C LEU A 77 -9.63 -2.68 -17.44
N VAL A 78 -9.94 -3.35 -16.34
CA VAL A 78 -10.37 -4.74 -16.33
C VAL A 78 -11.73 -4.90 -15.66
N GLN A 79 -12.53 -5.83 -16.17
CA GLN A 79 -13.83 -6.19 -15.61
C GLN A 79 -13.70 -7.29 -14.53
N SER A 80 -12.68 -8.14 -14.68
CA SER A 80 -12.44 -9.30 -13.82
C SER A 80 -10.96 -9.52 -13.61
N GLU A 81 -10.60 -10.09 -12.48
CA GLU A 81 -9.24 -10.48 -12.12
C GLU A 81 -8.88 -11.89 -12.57
N ALA A 82 -9.85 -12.67 -13.07
CA ALA A 82 -9.71 -14.11 -13.34
C ALA A 82 -8.61 -14.50 -14.36
N HIS A 83 -8.22 -13.58 -15.23
CA HIS A 83 -7.20 -13.82 -16.26
C HIS A 83 -5.91 -13.01 -16.03
N LEU A 84 -5.83 -12.32 -14.90
CA LEU A 84 -4.63 -11.57 -14.55
C LEU A 84 -3.60 -12.50 -13.91
N PRO A 85 -2.30 -12.21 -14.11
CA PRO A 85 -1.27 -12.84 -13.29
C PRO A 85 -1.49 -12.51 -11.80
N PRO A 86 -0.84 -13.22 -10.88
CA PRO A 86 -0.88 -12.86 -9.47
C PRO A 86 -0.47 -11.39 -9.26
N CYS A 87 -1.33 -10.62 -8.60
CA CYS A 87 -1.13 -9.17 -8.42
C CYS A 87 -1.13 -8.77 -6.94
N ALA A 88 -0.31 -7.78 -6.63
CA ALA A 88 -0.51 -6.97 -5.44
C ALA A 88 -1.75 -6.09 -5.62
N ILE A 89 -2.54 -5.93 -4.57
CA ILE A 89 -3.84 -5.28 -4.62
C ILE A 89 -3.89 -4.13 -3.62
N ALA A 90 -4.36 -2.98 -4.08
CA ALA A 90 -4.75 -1.89 -3.20
C ALA A 90 -6.18 -1.44 -3.54
N ILE A 91 -6.95 -1.10 -2.51
CA ILE A 91 -8.28 -0.53 -2.66
C ILE A 91 -8.21 0.95 -2.28
N SER A 92 -8.48 1.82 -3.25
CA SER A 92 -8.43 3.27 -3.06
C SER A 92 -9.71 3.92 -3.57
N ALA A 93 -10.41 4.60 -2.69
CA ALA A 93 -11.66 5.30 -2.99
C ALA A 93 -12.70 4.43 -3.76
N GLY A 94 -12.80 3.14 -3.41
CA GLY A 94 -13.72 2.18 -4.04
C GLY A 94 -13.30 1.70 -5.42
N ARG A 95 -12.02 1.85 -5.77
CA ARG A 95 -11.39 1.30 -6.98
C ARG A 95 -10.33 0.28 -6.57
N THR A 96 -10.25 -0.81 -7.29
CA THR A 96 -9.21 -1.83 -7.09
C THR A 96 -8.05 -1.55 -8.05
N VAL A 97 -6.88 -1.33 -7.51
CA VAL A 97 -5.63 -1.14 -8.26
C VAL A 97 -4.81 -2.40 -8.10
N LEU A 98 -4.40 -3.00 -9.22
CA LEU A 98 -3.66 -4.27 -9.24
C LEU A 98 -2.36 -4.07 -10.01
N ALA A 99 -1.26 -4.60 -9.45
CA ALA A 99 0.05 -4.56 -10.10
C ALA A 99 0.67 -5.96 -10.07
N PRO A 100 1.10 -6.52 -11.21
CA PRO A 100 1.68 -7.87 -11.28
C PRO A 100 2.93 -7.97 -10.41
N PHE A 101 3.00 -9.01 -9.61
CA PHE A 101 4.12 -9.20 -8.68
C PHE A 101 5.44 -9.48 -9.40
N ASP A 102 5.43 -10.21 -10.49
CA ASP A 102 6.62 -10.49 -11.33
C ASP A 102 7.26 -9.21 -11.89
N ARG A 103 6.51 -8.12 -11.93
CA ARG A 103 6.97 -6.79 -12.35
C ARG A 103 7.37 -5.90 -11.18
N LEU A 104 6.95 -6.24 -9.97
CA LEU A 104 7.27 -5.50 -8.74
C LEU A 104 8.51 -6.05 -8.04
N VAL A 105 8.69 -7.37 -8.06
CA VAL A 105 9.71 -8.09 -7.31
C VAL A 105 10.52 -8.97 -8.26
N ASP A 106 11.84 -8.76 -8.32
CA ASP A 106 12.72 -9.51 -9.22
C ASP A 106 12.97 -10.94 -8.72
N ASP A 107 13.02 -11.12 -7.40
CA ASP A 107 13.25 -12.39 -6.74
C ASP A 107 12.37 -12.51 -5.50
N VAL A 108 11.32 -13.30 -5.61
CA VAL A 108 10.36 -13.55 -4.52
C VAL A 108 11.05 -14.19 -3.31
N SER A 109 12.05 -15.05 -3.53
CA SER A 109 12.76 -15.73 -2.46
C SER A 109 13.65 -14.76 -1.67
N ALA A 110 14.35 -13.87 -2.37
CA ALA A 110 15.16 -12.82 -1.74
C ALA A 110 14.28 -11.84 -0.95
N GLU A 111 13.12 -11.47 -1.49
CA GLU A 111 12.19 -10.57 -0.82
C GLU A 111 11.55 -11.23 0.42
N LEU A 112 11.16 -12.50 0.34
CA LEU A 112 10.70 -13.27 1.51
C LEU A 112 11.77 -13.32 2.61
N ALA A 113 13.03 -13.58 2.25
CA ALA A 113 14.13 -13.58 3.21
C ALA A 113 14.36 -12.20 3.85
N ARG A 114 14.19 -11.11 3.08
CA ARG A 114 14.27 -9.74 3.58
C ARG A 114 13.15 -9.42 4.58
N LEU A 115 11.92 -9.80 4.24
CA LEU A 115 10.76 -9.62 5.12
C LEU A 115 10.91 -10.44 6.41
N GLU A 116 11.36 -11.69 6.33
CA GLU A 116 11.61 -12.53 7.51
C GLU A 116 12.65 -11.90 8.45
N LYS A 117 13.72 -11.37 7.89
CA LYS A 117 14.74 -10.65 8.67
C LYS A 117 14.17 -9.42 9.36
N ARG A 118 13.30 -8.66 8.67
CA ARG A 118 12.61 -7.49 9.24
C ARG A 118 11.65 -7.92 10.34
N ARG A 119 10.85 -8.96 10.10
CA ARG A 119 9.93 -9.54 11.07
C ARG A 119 10.66 -9.97 12.35
N SER A 120 11.76 -10.71 12.20
CA SER A 120 12.58 -11.15 13.33
C SER A 120 13.12 -9.99 14.16
N ARG A 121 13.58 -8.91 13.52
CA ARG A 121 14.03 -7.69 14.24
C ARG A 121 12.87 -7.01 14.99
N THR A 122 11.72 -6.84 14.34
CA THR A 122 10.53 -6.25 14.97
C THR A 122 10.07 -7.07 16.18
N GLN A 123 10.10 -8.41 16.04
CA GLN A 123 9.79 -9.34 17.14
C GLN A 123 10.75 -9.14 18.31
N GLN A 124 12.06 -9.07 18.05
CA GLN A 124 13.07 -8.84 19.11
C GLN A 124 12.86 -7.50 19.83
N GLU A 125 12.54 -6.44 19.11
CA GLU A 125 12.28 -5.14 19.73
C GLU A 125 10.99 -5.17 20.58
N ARG A 126 9.92 -5.83 20.11
CA ARG A 126 8.71 -6.06 20.90
C ARG A 126 9.03 -6.83 22.18
N ASP A 127 9.82 -7.91 22.09
CA ASP A 127 10.18 -8.75 23.23
C ASP A 127 11.03 -8.01 24.25
N LYS A 128 11.94 -7.13 23.80
CA LYS A 128 12.70 -6.24 24.72
C LYS A 128 11.78 -5.30 25.50
N CYS A 129 10.78 -4.69 24.85
CA CYS A 129 9.81 -3.85 25.52
C CYS A 129 8.95 -4.66 26.50
N ALA A 130 8.51 -5.85 26.10
CA ALA A 130 7.75 -6.76 26.96
C ALA A 130 8.55 -7.22 28.20
N ALA A 131 9.83 -7.55 28.02
CA ALA A 131 10.72 -7.92 29.13
C ALA A 131 10.90 -6.79 30.14
N LYS A 132 11.00 -5.52 29.68
CA LYS A 132 11.03 -4.36 30.58
C LYS A 132 9.75 -4.26 31.41
N LEU A 133 8.58 -4.40 30.79
CA LEU A 133 7.30 -4.33 31.48
C LEU A 133 7.02 -5.54 32.38
N ALA A 134 7.64 -6.69 32.12
CA ALA A 134 7.59 -7.85 33.01
C ALA A 134 8.47 -7.70 34.25
N ASN A 135 9.42 -6.76 34.27
CA ASN A 135 10.27 -6.47 35.42
C ASN A 135 9.52 -5.59 36.41
N ALA A 136 9.10 -6.19 37.53
CA ALA A 136 8.36 -5.50 38.58
C ALA A 136 9.12 -4.29 39.14
N ASN A 137 10.47 -4.36 39.28
CA ASN A 137 11.28 -3.25 39.76
C ASN A 137 11.30 -2.08 38.77
N PHE A 138 11.31 -2.37 37.46
CA PHE A 138 11.21 -1.34 36.44
C PHE A 138 9.85 -0.63 36.53
N VAL A 139 8.75 -1.38 36.55
CA VAL A 139 7.39 -0.82 36.61
C VAL A 139 7.15 0.00 37.87
N ALA A 140 7.70 -0.42 38.98
CA ALA A 140 7.54 0.28 40.29
C ALA A 140 8.34 1.58 40.38
N ASN A 141 9.48 1.70 39.70
CA ASN A 141 10.39 2.84 39.84
C ASN A 141 10.47 3.74 38.59
N ALA A 142 9.96 3.30 37.43
CA ALA A 142 9.95 4.12 36.22
C ALA A 142 8.82 5.18 36.29
N PRO A 143 9.03 6.37 35.72
CA PRO A 143 7.96 7.33 35.51
C PRO A 143 6.79 6.71 34.72
N GLU A 144 5.55 7.03 35.09
CA GLU A 144 4.36 6.50 34.44
C GLU A 144 4.36 6.71 32.92
N SER A 145 4.84 7.87 32.47
CA SER A 145 4.99 8.20 31.05
C SER A 145 5.89 7.22 30.29
N VAL A 146 6.94 6.71 30.94
CA VAL A 146 7.86 5.72 30.33
C VAL A 146 7.18 4.35 30.24
N VAL A 147 6.41 3.96 31.25
CA VAL A 147 5.64 2.71 31.24
C VAL A 147 4.58 2.73 30.14
N VAL A 148 3.87 3.85 30.00
CA VAL A 148 2.88 4.04 28.91
C VAL A 148 3.56 3.97 27.54
N GLN A 149 4.67 4.67 27.37
CA GLN A 149 5.43 4.64 26.10
C GLN A 149 5.89 3.23 25.72
N GLU A 150 6.37 2.41 26.66
CA GLU A 150 6.75 1.02 26.35
C GLU A 150 5.54 0.15 25.96
N ARG A 151 4.35 0.40 26.54
CA ARG A 151 3.10 -0.27 26.13
C ARG A 151 2.67 0.12 24.71
N ASP A 152 2.73 1.42 24.40
CA ASP A 152 2.38 1.93 23.06
C ASP A 152 3.32 1.37 21.99
N ARG A 153 4.62 1.24 22.32
CA ARG A 153 5.61 0.62 21.43
C ARG A 153 5.32 -0.86 21.16
N ILE A 154 4.90 -1.62 22.19
CA ILE A 154 4.49 -3.02 21.99
C ILE A 154 3.31 -3.09 21.04
N ALA A 155 2.27 -2.30 21.27
CA ALA A 155 1.09 -2.27 20.40
C ALA A 155 1.44 -1.90 18.94
N GLU A 156 2.40 -0.99 18.76
CA GLU A 156 2.88 -0.63 17.42
C GLU A 156 3.67 -1.76 16.76
N PHE A 157 4.56 -2.42 17.48
CA PHE A 157 5.30 -3.57 16.96
C PHE A 157 4.38 -4.74 16.61
N GLU A 158 3.35 -5.00 17.40
CA GLU A 158 2.36 -6.03 17.11
C GLU A 158 1.59 -5.73 15.82
N ARG A 159 1.18 -4.48 15.58
CA ARG A 159 0.57 -4.06 14.32
C ARG A 159 1.52 -4.28 13.14
N GLN A 160 2.79 -3.92 13.29
CA GLN A 160 3.81 -4.12 12.25
C GLN A 160 4.05 -5.60 11.96
N LEU A 161 4.06 -6.47 12.96
CA LEU A 161 4.19 -7.92 12.79
C LEU A 161 3.03 -8.50 12.00
N VAL A 162 1.79 -8.12 12.30
CA VAL A 162 0.61 -8.54 11.54
C VAL A 162 0.72 -8.12 10.06
N GLN A 163 1.16 -6.89 9.79
CA GLN A 163 1.36 -6.42 8.41
C GLN A 163 2.45 -7.21 7.68
N LEU A 164 3.58 -7.49 8.34
CA LEU A 164 4.67 -8.26 7.76
C LEU A 164 4.24 -9.71 7.47
N ASP A 165 3.51 -10.35 8.38
CA ASP A 165 2.99 -11.71 8.19
C ASP A 165 2.02 -11.78 7.02
N GLU A 166 1.19 -10.76 6.82
CA GLU A 166 0.27 -10.66 5.68
C GLU A 166 1.02 -10.48 4.36
N GLN A 167 2.04 -9.60 4.32
CA GLN A 167 2.89 -9.41 3.14
C GLN A 167 3.60 -10.71 2.76
N MET A 168 4.21 -11.39 3.73
CA MET A 168 4.91 -12.66 3.51
C MET A 168 3.97 -13.75 2.99
N ARG A 169 2.76 -13.85 3.52
CA ARG A 169 1.76 -14.80 3.06
C ARG A 169 1.36 -14.55 1.61
N ARG A 170 1.12 -13.29 1.23
CA ARG A 170 0.80 -12.91 -0.16
C ARG A 170 1.95 -13.25 -1.10
N LEU A 171 3.19 -12.93 -0.73
CA LEU A 171 4.36 -13.27 -1.53
C LEU A 171 4.59 -14.78 -1.64
N ALA A 172 4.41 -15.53 -0.56
CA ALA A 172 4.55 -16.98 -0.56
C ALA A 172 3.54 -17.68 -1.47
N ALA A 173 2.31 -17.15 -1.53
CA ALA A 173 1.28 -17.64 -2.45
C ALA A 173 1.67 -17.52 -3.93
N LEU A 174 2.62 -16.63 -4.25
CA LEU A 174 3.14 -16.45 -5.61
C LEU A 174 4.30 -17.40 -5.93
N ALA A 175 5.05 -17.82 -4.91
CA ALA A 175 6.14 -18.77 -5.08
C ALA A 175 5.63 -20.21 -5.29
N THR A 176 4.36 -20.46 -4.96
CA THR A 176 3.70 -21.75 -5.19
C THR A 176 2.94 -21.65 -6.52
N PRO A 177 3.41 -22.29 -7.63
CA PRO A 177 2.61 -22.33 -8.83
C PRO A 177 1.25 -22.97 -8.47
N ALA A 178 0.16 -22.36 -8.95
CA ALA A 178 -1.16 -22.99 -8.87
C ALA A 178 -1.01 -24.37 -9.53
N GLY A 179 -1.07 -25.41 -8.70
CA GLY A 179 -1.01 -26.79 -9.19
C GLY A 179 -2.13 -27.01 -10.18
N ASP A 180 -1.79 -27.72 -11.26
CA ASP A 180 -2.69 -28.23 -12.29
C ASP A 180 -4.00 -28.80 -11.74
#